data_9e94829e7d50f138cd1deed1594c3196
#
_entry.id   9e94829e7d50f138cd1deed1594c3196
#
_cell.length_a   1.000
_cell.length_b   1.000
_cell.length_c   1.000
_cell.angle_alpha   90.00
_cell.angle_beta   90.00
_cell.angle_gamma   90.00
#
_symmetry.space_group_name_H-M   'P 1'
#
loop_
_entity.id
_entity.type
_entity.pdbx_description
1 polymer ?
#
loop_
_entity_poly.entity_id
_entity_poly.type
_entity_poly.pdbx_seq_one_letter_code
_entity_poly.pdbx_strand_id
1 'polypeptide(L)'
;MKTRWMAVMGAAIALTGCQNPPRVEDAWVRLPAVPGRPAAAYASVSGGSSTTALIGVTTPAAARSELHESMTGHGGMAGMRPLKQLSFAQDKQVLLRPGGAHVMLFDVKPGLRPGATVPLTFRFDGWEDITVDARLVGAGDPAPK
;
A
#
# COMPACT_ATOMS: atom_id res chain seq x y z
N MET A 1 -19.21 -1.04 -68.80
CA MET A 1 -19.01 -1.94 -67.65
C MET A 1 -18.42 -1.10 -66.52
N LYS A 2 -19.24 -0.77 -65.48
CA LYS A 2 -18.82 0.06 -64.33
C LYS A 2 -18.62 -0.88 -63.11
N THR A 3 -17.39 -1.19 -62.81
CA THR A 3 -17.02 -2.06 -61.65
C THR A 3 -17.02 -1.19 -60.40
N ARG A 4 -18.01 -1.38 -59.50
CA ARG A 4 -18.10 -0.72 -58.22
C ARG A 4 -17.25 -1.49 -57.21
N TRP A 5 -16.15 -0.93 -56.79
CA TRP A 5 -15.36 -1.44 -55.67
C TRP A 5 -16.03 -1.06 -54.34
N MET A 6 -16.56 -2.03 -53.64
CA MET A 6 -17.04 -1.84 -52.25
C MET A 6 -15.83 -1.94 -51.33
N ALA A 7 -15.43 -0.81 -50.77
CA ALA A 7 -14.46 -0.77 -49.68
C ALA A 7 -15.14 -1.25 -48.38
N VAL A 8 -14.76 -2.42 -47.91
CA VAL A 8 -15.15 -2.94 -46.60
C VAL A 8 -14.24 -2.28 -45.56
N MET A 9 -14.77 -1.31 -44.86
CA MET A 9 -14.12 -0.62 -43.74
C MET A 9 -14.31 -1.51 -42.51
N GLY A 10 -13.30 -2.32 -42.20
CA GLY A 10 -13.28 -3.13 -40.98
C GLY A 10 -13.11 -2.25 -39.76
N ALA A 11 -14.14 -2.13 -38.95
CA ALA A 11 -14.06 -1.50 -37.63
C ALA A 11 -13.30 -2.41 -36.68
N ALA A 12 -12.06 -2.07 -36.35
CA ALA A 12 -11.32 -2.72 -35.28
C ALA A 12 -11.93 -2.31 -33.94
N ILE A 13 -12.70 -3.20 -33.31
CA ILE A 13 -13.19 -3.03 -31.95
C ILE A 13 -12.00 -3.28 -31.02
N ALA A 14 -11.43 -2.21 -30.50
CA ALA A 14 -10.44 -2.30 -29.43
C ALA A 14 -11.17 -2.77 -28.17
N LEU A 15 -10.98 -4.04 -27.81
CA LEU A 15 -11.36 -4.58 -26.51
C LEU A 15 -10.42 -3.96 -25.45
N THR A 16 -10.76 -2.80 -24.93
CA THR A 16 -10.16 -2.29 -23.71
C THR A 16 -10.63 -3.19 -22.57
N GLY A 17 -9.84 -4.21 -22.26
CA GLY A 17 -10.07 -5.04 -21.10
C GLY A 17 -10.10 -4.14 -19.85
N CYS A 18 -11.20 -4.15 -19.11
CA CYS A 18 -11.29 -3.48 -17.82
C CYS A 18 -10.31 -4.14 -16.86
N GLN A 19 -9.16 -3.51 -16.65
CA GLN A 19 -8.21 -3.93 -15.64
C GLN A 19 -8.65 -3.33 -14.30
N ASN A 20 -8.87 -4.16 -13.30
CA ASN A 20 -9.16 -3.71 -11.95
C ASN A 20 -7.85 -3.26 -11.29
N PRO A 21 -7.79 -2.03 -10.76
CA PRO A 21 -6.61 -1.54 -10.06
C PRO A 21 -6.42 -2.26 -8.72
N PRO A 22 -5.21 -2.18 -8.13
CA PRO A 22 -4.99 -2.54 -6.74
C PRO A 22 -5.94 -1.80 -5.81
N ARG A 23 -6.16 -2.32 -4.60
CA ARG A 23 -7.00 -1.69 -3.57
C ARG A 23 -6.27 -1.64 -2.25
N VAL A 24 -6.56 -0.60 -1.48
CA VAL A 24 -6.05 -0.40 -0.13
C VAL A 24 -7.23 -0.16 0.79
N GLU A 25 -7.35 -0.95 1.84
CA GLU A 25 -8.45 -0.92 2.80
C GLU A 25 -7.88 -0.97 4.22
N ASP A 26 -8.66 -0.57 5.20
CA ASP A 26 -8.36 -0.67 6.64
C ASP A 26 -7.00 -0.09 7.04
N ALA A 27 -6.65 1.06 6.46
CA ALA A 27 -5.38 1.72 6.76
C ALA A 27 -5.38 2.36 8.15
N TRP A 28 -4.32 2.11 8.91
CA TRP A 28 -4.14 2.71 10.23
C TRP A 28 -2.66 2.86 10.58
N VAL A 29 -2.38 3.74 11.52
CA VAL A 29 -1.02 4.04 11.98
C VAL A 29 -0.97 3.92 13.50
N ARG A 30 -0.02 3.14 14.00
CA ARG A 30 0.31 3.09 15.42
C ARG A 30 1.37 4.12 15.75
N LEU A 31 1.00 5.06 16.58
CA LEU A 31 1.93 6.08 17.07
C LEU A 31 2.96 5.47 18.04
N PRO A 32 4.19 5.96 18.08
CA PRO A 32 5.19 5.48 19.02
C PRO A 32 4.82 5.87 20.46
N ALA A 33 5.20 5.00 21.42
CA ALA A 33 5.03 5.30 22.85
C ALA A 33 5.96 6.43 23.34
N VAL A 34 7.10 6.60 22.67
CA VAL A 34 8.13 7.60 23.02
C VAL A 34 8.30 8.55 21.84
N PRO A 35 8.23 9.87 22.05
CA PRO A 35 8.50 10.85 21.00
C PRO A 35 9.86 10.62 20.33
N GLY A 36 9.95 10.88 19.03
CA GLY A 36 11.15 10.69 18.23
C GLY A 36 11.42 9.25 17.78
N ARG A 37 10.61 8.29 18.22
CA ARG A 37 10.65 6.93 17.67
C ARG A 37 9.78 6.82 16.42
N PRO A 38 10.06 5.89 15.51
CA PRO A 38 9.22 5.66 14.33
C PRO A 38 7.80 5.20 14.71
N ALA A 39 6.82 5.63 13.93
CA ALA A 39 5.48 5.04 13.91
C ALA A 39 5.44 3.86 12.92
N ALA A 40 4.39 3.05 12.99
CA ALA A 40 4.19 1.94 12.08
C ALA A 40 2.82 2.05 11.41
N ALA A 41 2.80 1.94 10.07
CA ALA A 41 1.56 1.95 9.30
C ALA A 41 1.23 0.57 8.76
N TYR A 42 -0.05 0.28 8.72
CA TYR A 42 -0.65 -0.99 8.37
C TYR A 42 -1.84 -0.79 7.45
N ALA A 43 -2.13 -1.75 6.63
CA ALA A 43 -3.29 -1.77 5.74
C ALA A 43 -3.53 -3.17 5.17
N SER A 44 -4.71 -3.39 4.64
CA SER A 44 -5.03 -4.49 3.77
C SER A 44 -4.81 -4.04 2.33
N VAL A 45 -3.95 -4.71 1.59
CA VAL A 45 -3.64 -4.38 0.19
C VAL A 45 -3.94 -5.58 -0.68
N SER A 46 -4.75 -5.38 -1.71
CA SER A 46 -5.05 -6.43 -2.69
C SER A 46 -4.52 -6.05 -4.07
N GLY A 47 -3.95 -7.05 -4.76
CA GLY A 47 -3.63 -6.93 -6.18
C GLY A 47 -4.91 -6.78 -7.00
N GLY A 48 -4.81 -6.03 -8.11
CA GLY A 48 -5.88 -5.96 -9.07
C GLY A 48 -5.90 -7.17 -10.02
N SER A 49 -6.37 -6.96 -11.22
CA SER A 49 -6.44 -7.99 -12.26
C SER A 49 -5.09 -8.44 -12.84
N SER A 50 -3.99 -7.90 -12.34
CA SER A 50 -2.63 -8.28 -12.73
C SER A 50 -1.69 -8.34 -11.53
N THR A 51 -0.60 -9.09 -11.66
CA THR A 51 0.48 -9.07 -10.69
C THR A 51 1.09 -7.66 -10.64
N THR A 52 1.28 -7.14 -9.44
CA THR A 52 1.89 -5.83 -9.21
C THR A 52 2.76 -5.85 -7.94
N ALA A 53 3.39 -4.76 -7.62
CA ALA A 53 4.16 -4.59 -6.40
C ALA A 53 3.87 -3.23 -5.74
N LEU A 54 3.75 -3.24 -4.41
CA LEU A 54 3.82 -2.02 -3.62
C LEU A 54 5.29 -1.61 -3.52
N ILE A 55 5.64 -0.47 -4.08
CA ILE A 55 7.01 0.05 -4.16
C ILE A 55 7.31 1.14 -3.13
N GLY A 56 6.29 1.60 -2.41
CA GLY A 56 6.45 2.58 -1.35
C GLY A 56 5.12 3.09 -0.82
N VAL A 57 5.19 3.68 0.37
CA VAL A 57 4.06 4.40 0.98
C VAL A 57 4.61 5.72 1.49
N THR A 58 3.91 6.82 1.26
CA THR A 58 4.30 8.14 1.74
C THR A 58 3.18 8.80 2.52
N THR A 59 3.52 9.76 3.37
CA THR A 59 2.55 10.56 4.11
C THR A 59 3.15 11.94 4.42
N PRO A 60 2.36 13.01 4.38
CA PRO A 60 2.83 14.31 4.86
C PRO A 60 3.07 14.36 6.39
N ALA A 61 2.64 13.33 7.14
CA ALA A 61 2.80 13.24 8.59
C ALA A 61 4.19 12.76 9.04
N ALA A 62 5.04 12.28 8.13
CA ALA A 62 6.39 11.83 8.41
C ALA A 62 7.37 12.31 7.33
N ALA A 63 8.63 12.49 7.69
CA ALA A 63 9.63 12.94 6.73
C ALA A 63 10.10 11.81 5.79
N ARG A 64 10.05 10.57 6.26
CA ARG A 64 10.51 9.39 5.53
C ARG A 64 9.70 8.16 5.91
N SER A 65 9.52 7.27 4.95
CA SER A 65 8.85 5.97 5.16
C SER A 65 9.60 4.85 4.45
N GLU A 66 9.54 3.66 5.02
CA GLU A 66 10.20 2.48 4.49
C GLU A 66 9.31 1.24 4.68
N LEU A 67 9.27 0.36 3.68
CA LEU A 67 8.68 -0.97 3.82
C LEU A 67 9.63 -1.87 4.60
N HIS A 68 9.12 -2.54 5.61
CA HIS A 68 9.85 -3.48 6.45
C HIS A 68 9.09 -4.79 6.61
N GLU A 69 9.81 -5.84 6.95
CA GLU A 69 9.26 -7.13 7.34
C GLU A 69 9.85 -7.57 8.67
N SER A 70 8.98 -7.95 9.60
CA SER A 70 9.40 -8.58 10.85
C SER A 70 9.86 -10.01 10.59
N MET A 71 11.00 -10.37 11.12
CA MET A 71 11.58 -11.71 11.02
C MET A 71 11.70 -12.29 12.42
N THR A 72 11.27 -13.53 12.58
CA THR A 72 11.60 -14.34 13.77
C THR A 72 12.85 -15.14 13.45
N GLY A 73 13.99 -14.74 14.01
CA GLY A 73 15.25 -15.45 13.82
C GLY A 73 15.32 -16.75 14.61
N HIS A 74 16.25 -17.65 14.23
CA HIS A 74 16.64 -18.79 15.04
C HIS A 74 17.20 -18.30 16.38
N GLY A 75 16.65 -18.79 17.49
CA GLY A 75 17.03 -18.36 18.84
C GLY A 75 16.15 -17.28 19.46
N GLY A 76 14.98 -16.94 18.86
CA GLY A 76 13.99 -16.03 19.45
C GLY A 76 14.32 -14.54 19.34
N MET A 77 15.37 -14.16 18.60
CA MET A 77 15.65 -12.75 18.33
C MET A 77 14.73 -12.25 17.19
N ALA A 78 13.83 -11.34 17.54
CA ALA A 78 13.04 -10.62 16.56
C ALA A 78 13.91 -9.58 15.86
N GLY A 79 13.93 -9.60 14.54
CA GLY A 79 14.59 -8.61 13.71
C GLY A 79 13.62 -8.00 12.71
N MET A 80 13.99 -6.87 12.12
CA MET A 80 13.29 -6.26 10.99
C MET A 80 14.26 -6.08 9.84
N ARG A 81 13.80 -6.31 8.63
CA ARG A 81 14.57 -6.03 7.42
C ARG A 81 13.81 -5.07 6.51
N PRO A 82 14.49 -4.14 5.86
CA PRO A 82 13.87 -3.32 4.85
C PRO A 82 13.52 -4.15 3.61
N LEU A 83 12.37 -3.84 3.00
CA LEU A 83 11.93 -4.39 1.74
C LEU A 83 12.01 -3.31 0.66
N LYS A 84 12.56 -3.64 -0.51
CA LYS A 84 12.53 -2.74 -1.67
C LYS A 84 11.13 -2.62 -2.25
N GLN A 85 10.38 -3.71 -2.21
CA GLN A 85 9.01 -3.80 -2.68
C GLN A 85 8.30 -5.01 -2.05
N LEU A 86 6.98 -5.01 -2.12
CA LEU A 86 6.14 -6.13 -1.72
C LEU A 86 5.28 -6.55 -2.91
N SER A 87 5.56 -7.72 -3.47
CA SER A 87 4.88 -8.22 -4.67
C SER A 87 3.56 -8.92 -4.33
N PHE A 88 2.57 -8.72 -5.17
CA PHE A 88 1.24 -9.32 -5.08
C PHE A 88 0.96 -10.13 -6.35
N ALA A 89 0.50 -11.35 -6.20
CA ALA A 89 -0.12 -12.06 -7.31
C ALA A 89 -1.49 -11.44 -7.63
N GLN A 90 -1.95 -11.65 -8.85
CA GLN A 90 -3.29 -11.26 -9.28
C GLN A 90 -4.34 -11.73 -8.26
N ASP A 91 -5.30 -10.86 -7.94
CA ASP A 91 -6.41 -11.12 -7.03
C ASP A 91 -6.02 -11.64 -5.63
N LYS A 92 -4.75 -11.45 -5.23
CA LYS A 92 -4.29 -11.81 -3.89
C LYS A 92 -4.23 -10.60 -2.98
N GLN A 93 -4.57 -10.83 -1.72
CA GLN A 93 -4.49 -9.86 -0.65
C GLN A 93 -3.23 -10.12 0.19
N VAL A 94 -2.55 -9.05 0.57
CA VAL A 94 -1.46 -9.07 1.54
C VAL A 94 -1.81 -8.10 2.66
N LEU A 95 -1.62 -8.54 3.89
CA LEU A 95 -1.84 -7.72 5.07
C LEU A 95 -0.52 -7.12 5.53
N LEU A 96 -0.43 -5.80 5.49
CA LEU A 96 0.55 -5.06 6.28
C LEU A 96 0.04 -5.05 7.72
N ARG A 97 0.73 -5.77 8.61
CA ARG A 97 0.25 -6.05 9.97
C ARG A 97 1.39 -6.11 10.99
N PRO A 98 1.10 -5.89 12.28
CA PRO A 98 2.07 -6.15 13.35
C PRO A 98 2.62 -7.57 13.27
N GLY A 99 3.94 -7.72 13.40
CA GLY A 99 4.61 -9.01 13.30
C GLY A 99 4.81 -9.56 11.88
N GLY A 100 4.38 -8.84 10.87
CA GLY A 100 4.56 -9.15 9.45
C GLY A 100 5.19 -7.99 8.68
N ALA A 101 4.85 -7.88 7.40
CA ALA A 101 5.20 -6.72 6.60
C ALA A 101 4.46 -5.46 7.12
N HIS A 102 5.13 -4.33 7.12
CA HIS A 102 4.60 -3.05 7.62
C HIS A 102 5.38 -1.87 7.03
N VAL A 103 4.87 -0.67 7.23
CA VAL A 103 5.54 0.57 6.84
C VAL A 103 6.06 1.27 8.08
N MET A 104 7.35 1.53 8.13
CA MET A 104 7.96 2.37 9.18
C MET A 104 7.90 3.83 8.75
N LEU A 105 7.41 4.70 9.63
CA LEU A 105 7.32 6.14 9.44
C LEU A 105 8.33 6.84 10.37
N PHE A 106 9.33 7.47 9.79
CA PHE A 106 10.40 8.14 10.53
C PHE A 106 10.18 9.65 10.58
N ASP A 107 10.67 10.25 11.64
CA ASP A 107 10.57 11.70 11.87
C ASP A 107 9.12 12.17 11.76
N VAL A 108 8.27 11.52 12.55
CA VAL A 108 6.84 11.79 12.61
C VAL A 108 6.60 13.19 13.18
N LYS A 109 5.76 13.97 12.51
CA LYS A 109 5.41 15.32 12.94
C LYS A 109 4.81 15.31 14.36
N PRO A 110 5.16 16.30 15.18
CA PRO A 110 4.57 16.45 16.50
C PRO A 110 3.08 16.79 16.41
N GLY A 111 2.34 16.50 17.49
CA GLY A 111 0.93 16.87 17.61
C GLY A 111 -0.06 15.86 17.05
N LEU A 112 0.41 14.74 16.46
CA LEU A 112 -0.48 13.65 16.08
C LEU A 112 -1.06 12.97 17.33
N ARG A 113 -2.37 12.68 17.29
CA ARG A 113 -3.10 12.11 18.43
C ARG A 113 -3.92 10.90 18.00
N PRO A 114 -4.08 9.89 18.87
CA PRO A 114 -5.01 8.79 18.62
C PRO A 114 -6.42 9.32 18.32
N GLY A 115 -7.13 8.65 17.41
CA GLY A 115 -8.46 9.04 16.93
C GLY A 115 -8.47 10.01 15.75
N ALA A 116 -7.38 10.71 15.46
CA ALA A 116 -7.22 11.49 14.23
C ALA A 116 -6.92 10.60 13.03
N THR A 117 -6.92 11.17 11.82
CA THR A 117 -6.54 10.51 10.59
C THR A 117 -5.39 11.25 9.90
N VAL A 118 -4.61 10.51 9.12
CA VAL A 118 -3.58 11.06 8.24
C VAL A 118 -3.67 10.37 6.88
N PRO A 119 -3.42 11.08 5.77
CA PRO A 119 -3.40 10.46 4.46
C PRO A 119 -2.14 9.59 4.31
N LEU A 120 -2.32 8.38 3.81
CA LEU A 120 -1.25 7.50 3.33
C LEU A 120 -1.40 7.33 1.83
N THR A 121 -0.34 7.59 1.08
CA THR A 121 -0.30 7.39 -0.37
C THR A 121 0.52 6.15 -0.67
N PHE A 122 -0.13 5.14 -1.22
CA PHE A 122 0.46 3.86 -1.63
C PHE A 122 0.83 3.92 -3.10
N ARG A 123 2.08 3.60 -3.41
CA ARG A 123 2.64 3.62 -4.76
C ARG A 123 2.81 2.20 -5.26
N PHE A 124 2.20 1.91 -6.39
CA PHE A 124 2.24 0.59 -7.03
C PHE A 124 3.02 0.64 -8.34
N ASP A 125 3.71 -0.43 -8.64
CA ASP A 125 4.38 -0.58 -9.94
C ASP A 125 3.34 -0.73 -11.05
N GLY A 126 3.41 0.15 -12.05
CA GLY A 126 2.52 0.14 -13.22
C GLY A 126 1.10 0.67 -12.97
N TRP A 127 0.80 1.26 -11.82
CA TRP A 127 -0.52 1.81 -11.47
C TRP A 127 -0.40 3.23 -10.91
N GLU A 128 -1.52 3.93 -10.90
CA GLU A 128 -1.61 5.23 -10.22
C GLU A 128 -1.53 5.06 -8.70
N ASP A 129 -1.02 6.09 -8.03
CA ASP A 129 -0.93 6.14 -6.57
C ASP A 129 -2.32 6.15 -5.95
N ILE A 130 -2.49 5.40 -4.86
CA ILE A 130 -3.75 5.31 -4.11
C ILE A 130 -3.56 6.00 -2.76
N THR A 131 -4.36 7.03 -2.49
CA THR A 131 -4.36 7.73 -1.20
C THR A 131 -5.59 7.34 -0.40
N VAL A 132 -5.38 6.94 0.85
CA VAL A 132 -6.43 6.60 1.81
C VAL A 132 -6.18 7.28 3.15
N ASP A 133 -7.24 7.56 3.88
CA ASP A 133 -7.14 8.08 5.24
C ASP A 133 -6.87 6.94 6.22
N ALA A 134 -5.77 7.04 6.97
CA ALA A 134 -5.37 6.07 7.97
C ALA A 134 -5.68 6.58 9.38
N ARG A 135 -6.38 5.78 10.17
CA ARG A 135 -6.70 6.13 11.56
C ARG A 135 -5.46 6.01 12.44
N LEU A 136 -5.23 7.00 13.28
CA LEU A 136 -4.16 6.99 14.29
C LEU A 136 -4.63 6.25 15.55
N VAL A 137 -3.80 5.36 16.06
CA VAL A 137 -3.99 4.68 17.36
C VAL A 137 -2.76 4.86 18.23
N GLY A 138 -2.93 4.77 19.54
CA GLY A 138 -1.82 4.83 20.49
C GLY A 138 -0.96 3.57 20.46
N ALA A 139 0.21 3.63 21.08
CA ALA A 139 1.18 2.53 21.09
C ALA A 139 0.64 1.22 21.70
N GLY A 140 -0.23 1.33 22.70
CA GLY A 140 -0.85 0.20 23.40
C GLY A 140 -2.26 -0.14 22.91
N ASP A 141 -2.81 0.61 21.95
CA ASP A 141 -4.17 0.42 21.49
C ASP A 141 -4.28 -0.78 20.55
N PRO A 142 -5.43 -1.47 20.51
CA PRO A 142 -5.71 -2.47 19.50
C PRO A 142 -5.80 -1.85 18.11
N ALA A 143 -5.71 -2.68 17.06
CA ALA A 143 -6.04 -2.25 15.70
C ALA A 143 -7.48 -1.70 15.66
N PRO A 144 -7.76 -0.66 14.87
CA PRO A 144 -9.12 -0.18 14.68
C PRO A 144 -10.03 -1.29 14.14
N LYS A 145 -11.29 -1.26 14.56
CA LYS A 145 -12.34 -2.15 13.98
C LYS A 145 -12.93 -1.49 12.75
#